data_f7612302ba8e913f80968e765df3c82b
#
_entry.id   f7612302ba8e913f80968e765df3c82b
#
_cell.length_a   1.000
_cell.length_b   1.000
_cell.length_c   1.000
_cell.angle_alpha   90.00
_cell.angle_beta   90.00
_cell.angle_gamma   90.00
#
_symmetry.space_group_name_H-M   'P 1'
#
loop_
_entity.id
_entity.type
_entity.pdbx_description
1 polymer ?
#
loop_
_entity_poly.entity_id
_entity_poly.type
_entity_poly.pdbx_seq_one_letter_code
_entity_poly.pdbx_strand_id
1 'polypeptide(L)'
;MDYHKTDPEFAEIIERFALDEAVNQKGQELAEDIRLLVIMAALMGCQGLETFRKVLPEALQSGLTPVMIKELVYQSAAYLGLGRTLPFLDAVNEYLSAQGLPVSQPIQGTANPQNRLEKGFGVQAEIFGSHMKEAWKNGHINYWLAANCFGDYYTRRGLTLAQRELITFCFLAAQGGCEPQLTAHAAGNMNLGTDRDYLIRVVSQILPYIGYPRSLNAISCVNKAAEERK
;
A
#
# COMPACT_ATOMS: atom_id res chain seq x y z
N MET A 1 20.94 -6.74 13.91
CA MET A 1 21.53 -8.07 14.15
C MET A 1 22.05 -8.55 12.80
N ASP A 2 23.25 -9.11 12.76
CA ASP A 2 23.87 -9.64 11.54
C ASP A 2 23.59 -11.15 11.49
N TYR A 3 22.55 -11.52 10.75
CA TYR A 3 22.10 -12.92 10.66
C TYR A 3 23.12 -13.84 9.99
N HIS A 4 24.05 -13.34 9.15
CA HIS A 4 25.14 -14.15 8.63
C HIS A 4 26.07 -14.69 9.74
N LYS A 5 26.16 -13.96 10.86
CA LYS A 5 26.95 -14.41 12.01
C LYS A 5 26.19 -15.32 12.97
N THR A 6 24.87 -15.10 13.12
CA THR A 6 24.07 -15.83 14.12
C THR A 6 23.31 -17.00 13.51
N ASP A 7 22.84 -16.87 12.26
CA ASP A 7 21.95 -17.81 11.59
C ASP A 7 22.29 -17.90 10.08
N PRO A 8 23.53 -18.32 9.71
CA PRO A 8 24.04 -18.19 8.34
C PRO A 8 23.21 -18.94 7.29
N GLU A 9 22.78 -20.16 7.57
CA GLU A 9 21.95 -20.95 6.65
C GLU A 9 20.59 -20.27 6.39
N PHE A 10 19.97 -19.71 7.43
CA PHE A 10 18.71 -19.00 7.29
C PHE A 10 18.88 -17.68 6.53
N ALA A 11 19.99 -16.97 6.76
CA ALA A 11 20.32 -15.75 6.02
C ALA A 11 20.44 -16.03 4.50
N GLU A 12 21.15 -17.12 4.12
CA GLU A 12 21.27 -17.54 2.71
C GLU A 12 19.90 -17.87 2.08
N ILE A 13 19.01 -18.54 2.82
CA ILE A 13 17.65 -18.86 2.32
C ILE A 13 16.86 -17.57 2.07
N ILE A 14 16.90 -16.61 3.00
CA ILE A 14 16.20 -15.33 2.86
C ILE A 14 16.75 -14.56 1.65
N GLU A 15 18.05 -14.40 1.55
CA GLU A 15 18.69 -13.64 0.47
C GLU A 15 18.40 -14.25 -0.89
N ARG A 16 18.61 -15.54 -1.05
CA ARG A 16 18.31 -16.23 -2.29
C ARG A 16 16.85 -16.05 -2.70
N PHE A 17 15.90 -16.21 -1.77
CA PHE A 17 14.48 -16.13 -2.11
C PHE A 17 14.00 -14.67 -2.26
N ALA A 18 14.24 -13.83 -1.24
CA ALA A 18 13.64 -12.50 -1.17
C ALA A 18 14.37 -11.45 -2.02
N LEU A 19 15.70 -11.59 -2.21
CA LEU A 19 16.53 -10.61 -2.91
C LEU A 19 16.97 -11.05 -4.31
N ASP A 20 16.77 -12.34 -4.67
CA ASP A 20 17.13 -12.86 -5.98
C ASP A 20 15.93 -13.53 -6.67
N GLU A 21 15.47 -14.70 -6.22
CA GLU A 21 14.45 -15.48 -6.94
C GLU A 21 13.14 -14.70 -7.12
N ALA A 22 12.59 -14.07 -6.07
CA ALA A 22 11.34 -13.32 -6.14
C ALA A 22 11.48 -12.03 -6.96
N VAL A 23 12.63 -11.36 -6.87
CA VAL A 23 12.88 -10.09 -7.60
C VAL A 23 13.09 -10.34 -9.08
N ASN A 24 13.89 -11.38 -9.42
CA ASN A 24 14.34 -11.66 -10.78
C ASN A 24 13.49 -12.73 -11.48
N GLN A 25 12.37 -13.16 -10.89
CA GLN A 25 11.47 -14.12 -11.55
C GLN A 25 10.97 -13.55 -12.88
N LYS A 26 11.35 -14.19 -13.96
CA LYS A 26 11.02 -13.76 -15.32
C LYS A 26 9.52 -13.52 -15.50
N GLY A 27 9.16 -12.31 -15.94
CA GLY A 27 7.77 -11.87 -16.15
C GLY A 27 7.05 -11.42 -14.87
N GLN A 28 7.76 -11.39 -13.73
CA GLN A 28 7.23 -10.89 -12.45
C GLN A 28 7.96 -9.62 -11.97
N GLU A 29 8.78 -9.03 -12.80
CA GLU A 29 9.55 -7.84 -12.49
C GLU A 29 8.65 -6.61 -12.36
N LEU A 30 8.97 -5.72 -11.43
CA LEU A 30 8.39 -4.38 -11.28
C LEU A 30 9.51 -3.33 -11.39
N ALA A 31 9.15 -2.11 -11.78
CA ALA A 31 10.06 -0.97 -11.62
C ALA A 31 10.45 -0.82 -10.14
N GLU A 32 11.71 -0.50 -9.88
CA GLU A 32 12.31 -0.57 -8.53
C GLU A 32 11.59 0.32 -7.51
N ASP A 33 11.21 1.54 -7.90
CA ASP A 33 10.44 2.45 -7.07
C ASP A 33 9.06 1.88 -6.71
N ILE A 34 8.37 1.27 -7.66
CA ILE A 34 7.08 0.61 -7.41
C ILE A 34 7.26 -0.64 -6.54
N ARG A 35 8.29 -1.44 -6.81
CA ARG A 35 8.60 -2.63 -6.00
C ARG A 35 8.79 -2.26 -4.54
N LEU A 36 9.59 -1.24 -4.25
CA LEU A 36 9.84 -0.79 -2.89
C LEU A 36 8.60 -0.13 -2.26
N LEU A 37 7.81 0.61 -3.04
CA LEU A 37 6.54 1.19 -2.56
C LEU A 37 5.56 0.11 -2.09
N VAL A 38 5.38 -0.97 -2.87
CA VAL A 38 4.45 -2.06 -2.51
C VAL A 38 5.00 -2.92 -1.36
N ILE A 39 6.31 -3.14 -1.27
CA ILE A 39 6.95 -3.81 -0.14
C ILE A 39 6.74 -3.02 1.15
N MET A 40 6.97 -1.70 1.14
CA MET A 40 6.74 -0.84 2.30
C MET A 40 5.28 -0.88 2.74
N ALA A 41 4.32 -0.82 1.80
CA ALA A 41 2.90 -0.97 2.09
C ALA A 41 2.59 -2.34 2.73
N ALA A 42 3.10 -3.42 2.17
CA ALA A 42 2.92 -4.76 2.72
C ALA A 42 3.50 -4.90 4.14
N LEU A 43 4.70 -4.36 4.38
CA LEU A 43 5.33 -4.33 5.70
C LEU A 43 4.48 -3.59 6.73
N MET A 44 3.81 -2.50 6.35
CA MET A 44 2.86 -1.84 7.24
C MET A 44 1.66 -2.74 7.54
N GLY A 45 1.09 -3.40 6.55
CA GLY A 45 -0.04 -4.32 6.71
C GLY A 45 0.25 -5.50 7.63
N CYS A 46 1.46 -6.07 7.58
CA CYS A 46 1.89 -7.18 8.45
C CYS A 46 2.64 -6.74 9.72
N GLN A 47 2.73 -5.44 10.01
CA GLN A 47 3.42 -4.87 11.20
C GLN A 47 4.93 -5.14 11.23
N GLY A 48 5.55 -5.20 10.06
CA GLY A 48 6.99 -5.46 9.89
C GLY A 48 7.87 -4.21 10.06
N LEU A 49 7.74 -3.47 11.18
CA LEU A 49 8.40 -2.18 11.41
C LEU A 49 9.92 -2.24 11.25
N GLU A 50 10.57 -3.25 11.82
CA GLU A 50 12.04 -3.35 11.75
C GLU A 50 12.54 -3.59 10.32
N THR A 51 11.81 -4.38 9.54
CA THR A 51 12.11 -4.57 8.12
C THR A 51 11.82 -3.31 7.31
N PHE A 52 10.72 -2.60 7.62
CA PHE A 52 10.41 -1.30 7.02
C PHE A 52 11.55 -0.29 7.24
N ARG A 53 12.12 -0.21 8.44
CA ARG A 53 13.29 0.63 8.74
C ARG A 53 14.50 0.30 7.86
N LYS A 54 14.71 -0.98 7.52
CA LYS A 54 15.80 -1.42 6.65
C LYS A 54 15.56 -1.08 5.17
N VAL A 55 14.31 -1.16 4.72
CA VAL A 55 13.91 -0.87 3.32
C VAL A 55 13.83 0.64 3.06
N LEU A 56 13.57 1.47 4.07
CA LEU A 56 13.38 2.91 3.91
C LEU A 56 14.54 3.64 3.21
N PRO A 57 15.84 3.38 3.52
CA PRO A 57 16.95 3.96 2.78
C PRO A 57 16.95 3.63 1.29
N GLU A 58 16.72 2.36 0.95
CA GLU A 58 16.67 1.87 -0.43
C GLU A 58 15.52 2.52 -1.20
N ALA A 59 14.35 2.65 -0.55
CA ALA A 59 13.18 3.29 -1.12
C ALA A 59 13.46 4.77 -1.50
N LEU A 60 14.17 5.51 -0.66
CA LEU A 60 14.59 6.88 -0.99
C LEU A 60 15.62 6.93 -2.13
N GLN A 61 16.53 5.95 -2.20
CA GLN A 61 17.53 5.86 -3.27
C GLN A 61 16.92 5.46 -4.63
N SER A 62 15.82 4.70 -4.63
CA SER A 62 15.10 4.30 -5.86
C SER A 62 14.30 5.44 -6.52
N GLY A 63 14.23 6.60 -5.88
CA GLY A 63 13.49 7.76 -6.38
C GLY A 63 12.18 8.05 -5.67
N LEU A 64 11.78 7.24 -4.67
CA LEU A 64 10.66 7.60 -3.80
C LEU A 64 11.03 8.80 -2.95
N THR A 65 10.24 9.87 -3.05
CA THR A 65 10.50 11.09 -2.27
C THR A 65 10.01 10.97 -0.83
N PRO A 66 10.54 11.76 0.12
CA PRO A 66 10.00 11.83 1.48
C PRO A 66 8.50 12.12 1.53
N VAL A 67 7.98 12.93 0.58
CA VAL A 67 6.54 13.19 0.43
C VAL A 67 5.80 11.90 0.11
N MET A 68 6.24 11.13 -0.89
CA MET A 68 5.58 9.87 -1.28
C MET A 68 5.55 8.86 -0.13
N ILE A 69 6.66 8.73 0.60
CA ILE A 69 6.75 7.82 1.75
C ILE A 69 5.81 8.27 2.87
N LYS A 70 5.72 9.56 3.17
CA LYS A 70 4.76 10.05 4.16
C LYS A 70 3.31 9.86 3.71
N GLU A 71 3.01 10.08 2.44
CA GLU A 71 1.67 9.84 1.90
C GLU A 71 1.26 8.36 1.95
N LEU A 72 2.20 7.44 1.72
CA LEU A 72 2.01 6.01 1.97
C LEU A 72 1.61 5.77 3.44
N VAL A 73 2.38 6.33 4.39
CA VAL A 73 2.10 6.16 5.82
C VAL A 73 0.78 6.81 6.21
N TYR A 74 0.49 8.03 5.76
CA TYR A 74 -0.78 8.70 6.10
C TYR A 74 -2.00 7.91 5.64
N GLN A 75 -1.97 7.38 4.40
CA GLN A 75 -3.10 6.60 3.87
C GLN A 75 -3.35 5.32 4.65
N SER A 76 -2.33 4.70 5.22
CA SER A 76 -2.49 3.49 6.01
C SER A 76 -3.39 3.68 7.24
N ALA A 77 -3.52 4.91 7.75
CA ALA A 77 -4.38 5.21 8.90
C ALA A 77 -5.85 4.86 8.66
N ALA A 78 -6.33 5.00 7.42
CA ALA A 78 -7.70 4.65 7.04
C ALA A 78 -7.95 3.14 6.96
N TYR A 79 -6.91 2.33 6.73
CA TYR A 79 -7.02 0.88 6.53
C TYR A 79 -6.50 0.05 7.70
N LEU A 80 -5.44 0.51 8.34
CA LEU A 80 -4.76 -0.22 9.42
C LEU A 80 -5.06 0.36 10.80
N GLY A 81 -5.61 1.59 10.86
CA GLY A 81 -5.86 2.33 12.09
C GLY A 81 -4.60 2.97 12.68
N LEU A 82 -4.79 3.96 13.56
CA LEU A 82 -3.71 4.77 14.12
C LEU A 82 -2.69 3.94 14.91
N GLY A 83 -3.15 2.95 15.67
CA GLY A 83 -2.26 2.10 16.48
C GLY A 83 -1.21 1.35 15.66
N ARG A 84 -1.54 1.00 14.41
CA ARG A 84 -0.60 0.32 13.50
C ARG A 84 0.17 1.31 12.61
N THR A 85 -0.34 2.53 12.41
CA THR A 85 0.26 3.54 11.53
C THR A 85 1.32 4.39 12.22
N LEU A 86 1.07 4.86 13.44
CA LEU A 86 1.92 5.84 14.10
C LEU A 86 3.37 5.37 14.29
N PRO A 87 3.68 4.12 14.66
CA PRO A 87 5.07 3.66 14.78
C PRO A 87 5.86 3.76 13.46
N PHE A 88 5.22 3.59 12.31
CA PHE A 88 5.86 3.78 11.01
C PHE A 88 6.10 5.26 10.69
N LEU A 89 5.17 6.14 11.08
CA LEU A 89 5.39 7.58 10.94
C LEU A 89 6.58 8.05 11.76
N ASP A 90 6.70 7.57 13.00
CA ASP A 90 7.82 7.86 13.87
C ASP A 90 9.14 7.37 13.26
N ALA A 91 9.16 6.14 12.72
CA ALA A 91 10.33 5.59 12.04
C ALA A 91 10.78 6.44 10.82
N VAL A 92 9.83 6.91 10.01
CA VAL A 92 10.13 7.81 8.88
C VAL A 92 10.70 9.14 9.38
N ASN A 93 10.07 9.74 10.41
CA ASN A 93 10.51 11.02 10.98
C ASN A 93 11.91 10.92 11.59
N GLU A 94 12.18 9.85 12.35
CA GLU A 94 13.50 9.57 12.94
C GLU A 94 14.58 9.45 11.85
N TYR A 95 14.27 8.67 10.80
CA TYR A 95 15.21 8.50 9.69
C TYR A 95 15.51 9.81 8.96
N LEU A 96 14.47 10.57 8.57
CA LEU A 96 14.65 11.86 7.90
C LEU A 96 15.48 12.83 8.75
N SER A 97 15.18 12.91 10.05
CA SER A 97 15.94 13.73 11.00
C SER A 97 17.41 13.32 11.08
N ALA A 98 17.69 12.03 11.17
CA ALA A 98 19.05 11.48 11.24
C ALA A 98 19.85 11.74 9.95
N GLN A 99 19.19 11.85 8.80
CA GLN A 99 19.81 12.20 7.52
C GLN A 99 19.89 13.72 7.26
N GLY A 100 19.47 14.55 8.20
CA GLY A 100 19.42 16.01 8.01
C GLY A 100 18.39 16.46 6.96
N LEU A 101 17.43 15.60 6.63
CA LEU A 101 16.35 15.90 5.69
C LEU A 101 15.17 16.57 6.41
N PRO A 102 14.40 17.44 5.72
CA PRO A 102 13.23 18.05 6.32
C PRO A 102 12.21 17.00 6.80
N VAL A 103 11.93 16.98 8.10
CA VAL A 103 10.88 16.11 8.68
C VAL A 103 9.50 16.62 8.28
N SER A 104 9.26 17.94 8.34
CA SER A 104 8.03 18.55 7.83
C SER A 104 8.07 18.63 6.32
N GLN A 105 7.03 18.11 5.66
CA GLN A 105 6.90 18.11 4.21
C GLN A 105 5.87 19.15 3.75
N PRO A 106 5.93 19.64 2.50
CA PRO A 106 4.92 20.52 1.93
C PRO A 106 3.51 19.93 2.05
N ILE A 107 2.53 20.80 2.31
CA ILE A 107 1.12 20.41 2.44
C ILE A 107 0.62 19.79 1.12
N GLN A 108 0.12 18.55 1.21
CA GLN A 108 -0.43 17.81 0.06
C GLN A 108 -1.97 17.77 0.05
N GLY A 109 -2.63 18.18 1.13
CA GLY A 109 -4.09 18.17 1.24
C GLY A 109 -4.75 19.07 0.19
N THR A 110 -5.81 18.56 -0.45
CA THR A 110 -6.64 19.31 -1.42
C THR A 110 -8.08 19.47 -0.95
N ALA A 111 -8.49 18.69 0.05
CA ALA A 111 -9.81 18.74 0.66
C ALA A 111 -9.80 19.59 1.94
N ASN A 112 -10.98 20.08 2.31
CA ASN A 112 -11.26 20.79 3.56
C ASN A 112 -12.60 20.30 4.13
N PRO A 113 -12.98 20.69 5.37
CA PRO A 113 -14.23 20.24 6.00
C PRO A 113 -15.50 20.44 5.17
N GLN A 114 -15.52 21.45 4.29
CA GLN A 114 -16.70 21.79 3.49
C GLN A 114 -16.83 20.95 2.23
N ASN A 115 -15.73 20.48 1.65
CA ASN A 115 -15.73 19.79 0.35
C ASN A 115 -15.23 18.33 0.39
N ARG A 116 -14.75 17.84 1.55
CA ARG A 116 -14.16 16.50 1.67
C ARG A 116 -15.13 15.37 1.32
N LEU A 117 -16.41 15.51 1.64
CA LEU A 117 -17.42 14.50 1.31
C LEU A 117 -17.63 14.42 -0.19
N GLU A 118 -17.84 15.57 -0.86
CA GLU A 118 -18.06 15.62 -2.31
C GLU A 118 -16.86 15.07 -3.09
N LYS A 119 -15.66 15.51 -2.74
CA LYS A 119 -14.43 14.99 -3.33
C LYS A 119 -14.26 13.49 -3.08
N GLY A 120 -14.58 13.02 -1.88
CA GLY A 120 -14.44 11.62 -1.49
C GLY A 120 -15.36 10.69 -2.26
N PHE A 121 -16.67 10.98 -2.34
CA PHE A 121 -17.57 10.15 -3.14
C PHE A 121 -17.29 10.27 -4.65
N GLY A 122 -16.71 11.39 -5.10
CA GLY A 122 -16.22 11.53 -6.47
C GLY A 122 -15.10 10.53 -6.76
N VAL A 123 -14.08 10.46 -5.90
CA VAL A 123 -12.98 9.48 -6.01
C VAL A 123 -13.49 8.04 -5.88
N GLN A 124 -14.41 7.77 -4.94
CA GLN A 124 -15.02 6.43 -4.85
C GLN A 124 -15.72 6.04 -6.17
N ALA A 125 -16.42 6.97 -6.79
CA ALA A 125 -17.11 6.71 -8.06
C ALA A 125 -16.13 6.50 -9.23
N GLU A 126 -14.98 7.18 -9.22
CA GLU A 126 -13.91 6.98 -10.20
C GLU A 126 -13.30 5.57 -10.09
N ILE A 127 -13.05 5.11 -8.86
CA ILE A 127 -12.43 3.80 -8.60
C ILE A 127 -13.43 2.64 -8.77
N PHE A 128 -14.63 2.76 -8.17
CA PHE A 128 -15.56 1.62 -8.00
C PHE A 128 -16.83 1.73 -8.83
N GLY A 129 -17.08 2.85 -9.49
CA GLY A 129 -18.26 3.09 -10.32
C GLY A 129 -19.27 4.05 -9.70
N SER A 130 -20.18 4.53 -10.57
CA SER A 130 -21.10 5.64 -10.25
C SER A 130 -22.08 5.37 -9.10
N HIS A 131 -22.35 4.09 -8.77
CA HIS A 131 -23.21 3.70 -7.64
C HIS A 131 -22.65 4.16 -6.29
N MET A 132 -21.35 4.41 -6.20
CA MET A 132 -20.72 4.90 -4.98
C MET A 132 -21.08 6.34 -4.61
N LYS A 133 -21.61 7.14 -5.56
CA LYS A 133 -21.99 8.54 -5.30
C LYS A 133 -23.03 8.71 -4.20
N GLU A 134 -23.85 7.69 -3.96
CA GLU A 134 -24.92 7.71 -2.96
C GLU A 134 -24.64 6.80 -1.74
N ALA A 135 -23.57 6.00 -1.79
CA ALA A 135 -23.25 5.00 -0.76
C ALA A 135 -23.03 5.61 0.62
N TRP A 136 -22.53 6.84 0.72
CA TRP A 136 -22.32 7.57 1.97
C TRP A 136 -23.59 7.81 2.78
N LYS A 137 -24.79 7.76 2.14
CA LYS A 137 -26.12 7.92 2.80
C LYS A 137 -26.50 6.72 3.67
N ASN A 138 -25.81 5.59 3.52
CA ASN A 138 -26.09 4.34 4.23
C ASN A 138 -25.48 4.29 5.65
N GLY A 139 -25.51 5.41 6.37
CA GLY A 139 -25.09 5.50 7.77
C GLY A 139 -23.74 6.19 7.98
N HIS A 140 -23.43 6.48 9.23
CA HIS A 140 -22.29 7.31 9.60
C HIS A 140 -20.93 6.71 9.23
N ILE A 141 -20.79 5.37 9.26
CA ILE A 141 -19.55 4.72 8.84
C ILE A 141 -19.30 4.95 7.34
N ASN A 142 -20.33 4.78 6.49
CA ASN A 142 -20.23 5.05 5.06
C ASN A 142 -19.99 6.54 4.76
N TYR A 143 -20.57 7.43 5.57
CA TYR A 143 -20.27 8.86 5.50
C TYR A 143 -18.79 9.13 5.78
N TRP A 144 -18.23 8.56 6.86
CA TRP A 144 -16.80 8.71 7.17
C TRP A 144 -15.91 8.04 6.16
N LEU A 145 -16.31 6.88 5.63
CA LEU A 145 -15.58 6.23 4.55
C LEU A 145 -15.44 7.18 3.34
N ALA A 146 -16.53 7.81 2.91
CA ALA A 146 -16.47 8.76 1.81
C ALA A 146 -15.69 10.04 2.20
N ALA A 147 -16.02 10.68 3.33
CA ALA A 147 -15.46 11.97 3.70
C ALA A 147 -14.00 11.86 4.21
N ASN A 148 -13.71 10.89 5.09
CA ASN A 148 -12.38 10.73 5.68
C ASN A 148 -11.45 9.87 4.81
N CYS A 149 -11.79 8.59 4.55
CA CYS A 149 -10.91 7.73 3.79
C CYS A 149 -10.66 8.28 2.38
N PHE A 150 -11.72 8.50 1.60
CA PHE A 150 -11.57 8.96 0.22
C PHE A 150 -11.40 10.48 0.12
N GLY A 151 -12.06 11.26 0.96
CA GLY A 151 -11.97 12.72 0.94
C GLY A 151 -10.65 13.26 1.50
N ASP A 152 -10.25 12.84 2.70
CA ASP A 152 -9.06 13.38 3.35
C ASP A 152 -7.76 12.74 2.87
N TYR A 153 -7.74 11.41 2.55
CA TYR A 153 -6.52 10.71 2.17
C TYR A 153 -6.36 10.56 0.66
N TYR A 154 -7.36 10.05 -0.07
CA TYR A 154 -7.20 9.76 -1.49
C TYR A 154 -7.07 11.00 -2.37
N THR A 155 -7.63 12.15 -1.97
CA THR A 155 -7.54 13.40 -2.75
C THR A 155 -6.23 14.15 -2.58
N ARG A 156 -5.33 13.69 -1.70
CA ARG A 156 -4.04 14.32 -1.43
C ARG A 156 -3.11 14.14 -2.62
N ARG A 157 -2.20 15.12 -2.82
CA ARG A 157 -1.09 15.03 -3.78
C ARG A 157 0.01 14.08 -3.25
N GLY A 158 1.12 13.99 -3.97
CA GLY A 158 2.30 13.19 -3.58
C GLY A 158 2.28 11.77 -4.08
N LEU A 159 1.11 11.13 -4.18
CA LEU A 159 0.89 9.86 -4.88
C LEU A 159 -0.24 10.04 -5.90
N THR A 160 -0.14 9.35 -7.03
CA THR A 160 -1.24 9.25 -8.01
C THR A 160 -2.37 8.39 -7.45
N LEU A 161 -3.58 8.51 -8.02
CA LEU A 161 -4.73 7.69 -7.61
C LEU A 161 -4.44 6.18 -7.81
N ALA A 162 -3.77 5.82 -8.90
CA ALA A 162 -3.36 4.43 -9.14
C ALA A 162 -2.36 3.92 -8.09
N GLN A 163 -1.37 4.73 -7.69
CA GLN A 163 -0.45 4.37 -6.61
C GLN A 163 -1.17 4.22 -5.27
N ARG A 164 -2.14 5.10 -4.96
CA ARG A 164 -2.95 5.01 -3.74
C ARG A 164 -3.77 3.72 -3.69
N GLU A 165 -4.36 3.34 -4.81
CA GLU A 165 -5.13 2.11 -4.90
C GLU A 165 -4.23 0.87 -4.81
N LEU A 166 -3.04 0.93 -5.40
CA LEU A 166 -2.04 -0.15 -5.33
C LEU A 166 -1.52 -0.39 -3.91
N ILE A 167 -1.16 0.68 -3.18
CA ILE A 167 -0.71 0.53 -1.77
C ILE A 167 -1.84 0.04 -0.87
N THR A 168 -3.09 0.46 -1.14
CA THR A 168 -4.26 -0.06 -0.41
C THR A 168 -4.44 -1.54 -0.63
N PHE A 169 -4.33 -2.02 -1.87
CA PHE A 169 -4.33 -3.46 -2.16
C PHE A 169 -3.25 -4.19 -1.34
N CYS A 170 -2.03 -3.65 -1.25
CA CYS A 170 -0.94 -4.26 -0.47
C CYS A 170 -1.20 -4.24 1.04
N PHE A 171 -1.78 -3.16 1.60
CA PHE A 171 -2.19 -3.12 3.01
C PHE A 171 -3.16 -4.25 3.34
N LEU A 172 -4.18 -4.43 2.51
CA LEU A 172 -5.23 -5.43 2.70
C LEU A 172 -4.70 -6.85 2.52
N ALA A 173 -3.90 -7.10 1.48
CA ALA A 173 -3.27 -8.40 1.25
C ALA A 173 -2.39 -8.82 2.43
N ALA A 174 -1.60 -7.89 2.96
CA ALA A 174 -0.69 -8.15 4.07
C ALA A 174 -1.38 -8.21 5.44
N GLN A 175 -2.48 -7.45 5.65
CA GLN A 175 -3.27 -7.52 6.86
C GLN A 175 -3.97 -8.87 7.00
N GLY A 176 -4.63 -9.35 5.92
CA GLY A 176 -5.43 -10.56 5.89
C GLY A 176 -6.76 -10.42 6.63
N GLY A 177 -7.68 -11.38 6.44
CA GLY A 177 -8.99 -11.38 7.08
C GLY A 177 -9.96 -10.31 6.56
N CYS A 178 -9.70 -9.79 5.35
CA CYS A 178 -10.50 -8.75 4.70
C CYS A 178 -10.62 -9.01 3.19
N GLU A 179 -10.80 -10.26 2.81
CA GLU A 179 -10.85 -10.72 1.42
C GLU A 179 -11.93 -10.01 0.57
N PRO A 180 -13.14 -9.68 1.10
CA PRO A 180 -14.11 -8.89 0.34
C PRO A 180 -13.58 -7.51 -0.06
N GLN A 181 -12.91 -6.81 0.86
CA GLN A 181 -12.30 -5.50 0.59
C GLN A 181 -11.11 -5.65 -0.36
N LEU A 182 -10.28 -6.68 -0.17
CA LEU A 182 -9.16 -6.97 -1.06
C LEU A 182 -9.62 -7.24 -2.50
N THR A 183 -10.71 -8.00 -2.68
CA THR A 183 -11.33 -8.24 -4.00
C THR A 183 -11.84 -6.93 -4.61
N ALA A 184 -12.51 -6.08 -3.84
CA ALA A 184 -13.00 -4.78 -4.30
C ALA A 184 -11.84 -3.86 -4.74
N HIS A 185 -10.77 -3.79 -3.96
CA HIS A 185 -9.60 -2.99 -4.30
C HIS A 185 -8.75 -3.59 -5.44
N ALA A 186 -8.76 -4.91 -5.65
CA ALA A 186 -8.23 -5.52 -6.87
C ALA A 186 -9.02 -5.06 -8.12
N ALA A 187 -10.36 -5.07 -8.05
CA ALA A 187 -11.21 -4.52 -9.11
C ALA A 187 -10.99 -3.01 -9.31
N GLY A 188 -10.84 -2.24 -8.23
CA GLY A 188 -10.52 -0.82 -8.26
C GLY A 188 -9.22 -0.51 -9.01
N ASN A 189 -8.14 -1.26 -8.72
CA ASN A 189 -6.89 -1.17 -9.46
C ASN A 189 -7.08 -1.44 -10.95
N MET A 190 -7.88 -2.48 -11.29
CA MET A 190 -8.18 -2.80 -12.69
C MET A 190 -9.00 -1.70 -13.38
N ASN A 191 -9.88 -0.99 -12.64
CA ASN A 191 -10.63 0.15 -13.17
C ASN A 191 -9.72 1.35 -13.48
N LEU A 192 -8.62 1.47 -12.75
CA LEU A 192 -7.61 2.52 -12.94
C LEU A 192 -6.51 2.13 -13.97
N GLY A 193 -6.69 1.02 -14.68
CA GLY A 193 -5.81 0.61 -15.78
C GLY A 193 -4.75 -0.43 -15.44
N THR A 194 -4.70 -0.90 -14.20
CA THR A 194 -3.85 -2.03 -13.80
C THR A 194 -4.51 -3.33 -14.26
N ASP A 195 -3.76 -4.27 -14.82
CA ASP A 195 -4.31 -5.57 -15.20
C ASP A 195 -4.13 -6.63 -14.09
N ARG A 196 -4.81 -7.77 -14.27
CA ARG A 196 -4.72 -8.93 -13.40
C ARG A 196 -3.27 -9.40 -13.20
N ASP A 197 -2.53 -9.49 -14.28
CA ASP A 197 -1.18 -10.07 -14.26
C ASP A 197 -0.19 -9.13 -13.57
N TYR A 198 -0.41 -7.81 -13.67
CA TYR A 198 0.34 -6.83 -12.89
C TYR A 198 0.10 -6.98 -11.38
N LEU A 199 -1.15 -7.18 -10.94
CA LEU A 199 -1.43 -7.41 -9.52
C LEU A 199 -0.83 -8.73 -9.02
N ILE A 200 -0.75 -9.78 -9.86
CA ILE A 200 -0.03 -11.01 -9.51
C ILE A 200 1.47 -10.74 -9.36
N ARG A 201 2.08 -9.91 -10.25
CA ARG A 201 3.46 -9.46 -10.07
C ARG A 201 3.67 -8.76 -8.73
N VAL A 202 2.76 -7.86 -8.36
CA VAL A 202 2.80 -7.18 -7.05
C VAL A 202 2.77 -8.20 -5.91
N VAL A 203 1.86 -9.18 -5.95
CA VAL A 203 1.79 -10.24 -4.93
C VAL A 203 3.10 -11.05 -4.88
N SER A 204 3.70 -11.36 -6.04
CA SER A 204 4.98 -12.08 -6.11
C SER A 204 6.11 -11.31 -5.40
N GLN A 205 6.17 -9.99 -5.58
CA GLN A 205 7.19 -9.13 -4.96
C GLN A 205 7.01 -8.97 -3.44
N ILE A 206 5.77 -8.99 -2.94
CA ILE A 206 5.51 -8.88 -1.50
C ILE A 206 5.45 -10.22 -0.77
N LEU A 207 5.41 -11.35 -1.49
CA LEU A 207 5.31 -12.71 -0.93
C LEU A 207 6.37 -13.00 0.15
N PRO A 208 7.66 -12.66 -0.04
CA PRO A 208 8.68 -12.93 0.97
C PRO A 208 8.40 -12.26 2.34
N TYR A 209 7.62 -11.18 2.34
CA TYR A 209 7.32 -10.36 3.52
C TYR A 209 6.02 -10.75 4.22
N ILE A 210 5.04 -11.29 3.48
CA ILE A 210 3.70 -11.60 4.00
C ILE A 210 3.41 -13.10 4.11
N GLY A 211 4.24 -13.93 3.48
CA GLY A 211 4.16 -15.39 3.48
C GLY A 211 3.11 -15.97 2.52
N TYR A 212 3.22 -17.26 2.26
CA TYR A 212 2.40 -17.99 1.28
C TYR A 212 0.89 -17.92 1.53
N PRO A 213 0.35 -18.09 2.75
CA PRO A 213 -1.11 -18.11 2.95
C PRO A 213 -1.77 -16.80 2.51
N ARG A 214 -1.21 -15.66 2.90
CA ARG A 214 -1.74 -14.33 2.52
C ARG A 214 -1.58 -14.06 1.03
N SER A 215 -0.47 -14.48 0.45
CA SER A 215 -0.22 -14.32 -0.99
C SER A 215 -1.19 -15.15 -1.82
N LEU A 216 -1.46 -16.40 -1.45
CA LEU A 216 -2.43 -17.26 -2.14
C LEU A 216 -3.86 -16.71 -2.02
N ASN A 217 -4.24 -16.19 -0.84
CA ASN A 217 -5.52 -15.50 -0.67
C ASN A 217 -5.61 -14.25 -1.56
N ALA A 218 -4.55 -13.45 -1.65
CA ALA A 218 -4.51 -12.27 -2.52
C ALA A 218 -4.65 -12.64 -4.00
N ILE A 219 -3.97 -13.69 -4.48
CA ILE A 219 -4.12 -14.20 -5.84
C ILE A 219 -5.57 -14.66 -6.11
N SER A 220 -6.20 -15.34 -5.14
CA SER A 220 -7.60 -15.74 -5.24
C SER A 220 -8.53 -14.53 -5.39
N CYS A 221 -8.33 -13.48 -4.59
CA CYS A 221 -9.09 -12.22 -4.69
C CYS A 221 -8.89 -11.52 -6.03
N VAL A 222 -7.66 -11.47 -6.54
CA VAL A 222 -7.32 -10.90 -7.85
C VAL A 222 -8.03 -11.65 -8.98
N ASN A 223 -7.98 -12.98 -8.95
CA ASN A 223 -8.66 -13.82 -9.95
C ASN A 223 -10.17 -13.60 -9.93
N LYS A 224 -10.79 -13.60 -8.74
CA LYS A 224 -12.21 -13.33 -8.56
C LYS A 224 -12.60 -11.96 -9.13
N ALA A 225 -11.84 -10.91 -8.78
CA ALA A 225 -12.08 -9.57 -9.31
C ALA A 225 -12.01 -9.51 -10.85
N ALA A 226 -11.06 -10.23 -11.46
CA ALA A 226 -10.93 -10.30 -12.92
C ALA A 226 -12.07 -11.06 -13.60
N GLU A 227 -12.63 -12.10 -12.95
CA GLU A 227 -13.77 -12.88 -13.46
C GLU A 227 -15.07 -12.07 -13.42
N GLU A 228 -15.32 -11.31 -12.35
CA GLU A 228 -16.53 -10.49 -12.17
C GLU A 228 -16.59 -9.29 -13.14
N ARG A 229 -15.52 -8.99 -13.87
CA ARG A 229 -15.41 -7.90 -14.86
C ARG A 229 -15.66 -8.36 -16.31
N LYS A 230 -15.76 -9.66 -16.56
CA LYS A 230 -16.09 -10.24 -17.88
C LYS A 230 -17.58 -10.18 -18.13
#